data_180301fcc124cf6a0abbb7fc5bff8f8c
#
_entry.id   180301fcc124cf6a0abbb7fc5bff8f8c
#
_cell.length_a   1.000
_cell.length_b   1.000
_cell.length_c   1.000
_cell.angle_alpha   90.00
_cell.angle_beta   90.00
_cell.angle_gamma   90.00
#
_symmetry.space_group_name_H-M   'P 1'
#
loop_
_entity.id
_entity.type
_entity.pdbx_description
1 polymer ?
#
loop_
_entity_poly.entity_id
_entity_poly.type
_entity_poly.pdbx_seq_one_letter_code
_entity_poly.pdbx_strand_id
1 'polypeptide(L)'
;MKKLLLHLFVTAWLSMLLVAFGAIPSESAEVSRPTTGPVKVYVTIFIIDVDEINSASQNFDANVYIQYRWRDQRLAHKGSKSIVRPLDEIWNPEIQVVNQQKLWLTFPDIVKIAPDGEVLYRQRAWGSFSQPLKLHDFPFDRQVFSIQLAAVDYTQGEVELLLDTKEESGIAQELSVADWKVLRWTAEPRAYKPTPTMNATSGFAFSFEARREIGYFIIKVIIPLILIVAMSWVVFWIDPMESGTQISVAITTMLTLIAYRFAIDMDLPKVSYLTRMDYFILLSTILVYASLIEVIVTSTLAKGEKLSQARALDRWMCWLFPITFAVVAVKTLVL
;
A
#
# COMPACT_ATOMS: atom_id res chain seq x y z
N MET A 1 32.67 -71.66 22.87
CA MET A 1 33.20 -71.29 21.54
C MET A 1 32.11 -70.94 20.51
N LYS A 2 31.03 -71.68 20.32
CA LYS A 2 29.99 -71.37 19.29
C LYS A 2 29.24 -70.04 19.49
N LYS A 3 28.96 -69.59 20.72
CA LYS A 3 28.26 -68.32 20.98
C LYS A 3 29.14 -67.07 20.74
N LEU A 4 30.46 -67.20 20.91
CA LEU A 4 31.41 -66.06 20.68
C LEU A 4 31.61 -65.80 19.17
N LEU A 5 31.63 -66.85 18.36
CA LEU A 5 31.71 -66.76 16.89
C LEU A 5 30.43 -66.17 16.26
N LEU A 6 29.26 -66.48 16.84
CA LEU A 6 27.99 -65.90 16.36
C LEU A 6 27.90 -64.37 16.65
N HIS A 7 28.39 -63.92 17.80
CA HIS A 7 28.45 -62.49 18.11
C HIS A 7 29.45 -61.73 17.22
N LEU A 8 30.60 -62.27 16.93
CA LEU A 8 31.56 -61.66 16.00
C LEU A 8 31.04 -61.61 14.55
N PHE A 9 30.29 -62.60 14.10
CA PHE A 9 29.65 -62.58 12.77
C PHE A 9 28.51 -61.57 12.67
N VAL A 10 27.67 -61.44 13.70
CA VAL A 10 26.56 -60.48 13.74
C VAL A 10 27.07 -59.04 13.83
N THR A 11 28.10 -58.77 14.62
CA THR A 11 28.72 -57.42 14.72
C THR A 11 29.47 -57.04 13.45
N ALA A 12 30.13 -57.99 12.75
CA ALA A 12 30.79 -57.73 11.48
C ALA A 12 29.76 -57.49 10.34
N TRP A 13 28.63 -58.19 10.36
CA TRP A 13 27.55 -57.91 9.42
C TRP A 13 26.82 -56.60 9.67
N LEU A 14 26.62 -56.22 10.95
CA LEU A 14 26.02 -54.90 11.30
C LEU A 14 26.92 -53.75 10.93
N SER A 15 28.25 -53.90 11.11
CA SER A 15 29.20 -52.84 10.70
C SER A 15 29.33 -52.73 9.17
N MET A 16 29.17 -53.85 8.43
CA MET A 16 29.19 -53.86 6.98
C MET A 16 27.91 -53.23 6.38
N LEU A 17 26.74 -53.40 7.04
CA LEU A 17 25.49 -52.72 6.69
C LEU A 17 25.53 -51.22 7.01
N LEU A 18 26.22 -50.80 8.06
CA LEU A 18 26.39 -49.36 8.39
C LEU A 18 27.36 -48.64 7.44
N VAL A 19 28.29 -49.36 6.82
CA VAL A 19 29.18 -48.77 5.80
C VAL A 19 28.51 -48.72 4.43
N ALA A 20 27.48 -49.53 4.15
CA ALA A 20 26.70 -49.49 2.91
C ALA A 20 25.62 -48.38 2.88
N PHE A 21 25.26 -47.80 4.05
CA PHE A 21 24.58 -46.54 4.16
C PHE A 21 25.58 -45.37 4.33
N GLY A 22 26.67 -45.43 3.59
CA GLY A 22 27.52 -44.31 3.32
C GLY A 22 26.67 -43.22 2.74
N ALA A 23 26.58 -42.06 3.44
CA ALA A 23 25.91 -40.87 3.01
C ALA A 23 26.09 -40.72 1.47
N ILE A 24 24.99 -40.80 0.75
CA ILE A 24 24.93 -40.21 -0.56
C ILE A 24 25.22 -38.74 -0.26
N PRO A 25 26.36 -38.18 -0.69
CA PRO A 25 26.53 -36.74 -0.62
C PRO A 25 25.39 -36.21 -1.48
N SER A 26 24.41 -35.62 -0.85
CA SER A 26 23.57 -34.61 -1.47
C SER A 26 24.52 -33.42 -1.72
N GLU A 27 25.39 -33.60 -2.67
CA GLU A 27 26.08 -32.52 -3.35
C GLU A 27 24.98 -31.86 -4.17
N SER A 28 24.24 -30.95 -3.51
CA SER A 28 23.57 -29.87 -4.21
C SER A 28 24.70 -29.17 -4.94
N ALA A 29 24.89 -29.51 -6.22
CA ALA A 29 25.84 -28.86 -7.08
C ALA A 29 25.49 -27.39 -7.01
N GLU A 30 26.27 -26.60 -6.27
CA GLU A 30 26.19 -25.16 -6.21
C GLU A 30 26.41 -24.69 -7.65
N VAL A 31 25.33 -24.35 -8.34
CA VAL A 31 25.39 -24.07 -9.76
C VAL A 31 26.03 -22.71 -9.86
N SER A 32 27.34 -22.70 -10.12
CA SER A 32 28.15 -21.48 -10.17
C SER A 32 27.64 -20.51 -11.22
N ARG A 33 27.89 -19.23 -10.98
CA ARG A 33 27.53 -18.14 -11.90
C ARG A 33 28.07 -18.39 -13.32
N PRO A 34 27.30 -18.09 -14.38
CA PRO A 34 27.65 -18.46 -15.77
C PRO A 34 28.82 -17.67 -16.36
N THR A 35 29.18 -16.50 -15.79
CA THR A 35 30.25 -15.64 -16.29
C THR A 35 31.05 -15.05 -15.12
N THR A 36 32.29 -14.64 -15.38
CA THR A 36 33.12 -13.89 -14.42
C THR A 36 32.72 -12.41 -14.31
N GLY A 37 32.04 -11.85 -15.32
CA GLY A 37 31.47 -10.52 -15.33
C GLY A 37 30.02 -10.49 -14.87
N PRO A 38 29.34 -9.32 -14.91
CA PRO A 38 27.95 -9.20 -14.52
C PRO A 38 27.03 -9.96 -15.47
N VAL A 39 26.15 -10.77 -14.91
CA VAL A 39 25.05 -11.42 -15.65
C VAL A 39 23.94 -10.41 -15.84
N LYS A 40 23.61 -10.09 -17.09
CA LYS A 40 22.49 -9.21 -17.42
C LYS A 40 21.19 -9.97 -17.35
N VAL A 41 20.31 -9.52 -16.46
CA VAL A 41 18.96 -10.08 -16.27
C VAL A 41 17.93 -9.04 -16.69
N TYR A 42 17.20 -9.35 -17.73
CA TYR A 42 16.13 -8.50 -18.26
C TYR A 42 14.84 -8.81 -17.53
N VAL A 43 14.20 -7.76 -17.00
CA VAL A 43 13.02 -7.84 -16.14
C VAL A 43 11.83 -7.24 -16.88
N THR A 44 10.72 -7.99 -16.88
CA THR A 44 9.40 -7.50 -17.26
C THR A 44 8.46 -7.62 -16.08
N ILE A 45 7.74 -6.55 -15.76
CA ILE A 45 6.67 -6.55 -14.73
C ILE A 45 5.39 -6.05 -15.36
N PHE A 46 4.31 -6.84 -15.21
CA PHE A 46 2.97 -6.42 -15.61
C PHE A 46 2.01 -6.56 -14.44
N ILE A 47 1.43 -5.46 -14.00
CA ILE A 47 0.39 -5.48 -12.97
C ILE A 47 -0.92 -5.87 -13.65
N ILE A 48 -1.40 -7.06 -13.29
CA ILE A 48 -2.65 -7.64 -13.83
C ILE A 48 -3.85 -6.96 -13.16
N ASP A 49 -3.76 -6.75 -11.84
CA ASP A 49 -4.79 -6.08 -11.06
C ASP A 49 -4.20 -5.45 -9.79
N VAL A 50 -4.88 -4.43 -9.28
CA VAL A 50 -4.69 -3.89 -7.94
C VAL A 50 -6.01 -4.09 -7.21
N ASP A 51 -6.00 -4.94 -6.18
CA ASP A 51 -7.20 -5.36 -5.47
C ASP A 51 -7.62 -4.34 -4.41
N GLU A 52 -6.66 -3.84 -3.63
CA GLU A 52 -6.88 -2.93 -2.52
C GLU A 52 -5.68 -2.00 -2.29
N ILE A 53 -5.94 -0.76 -1.88
CA ILE A 53 -4.94 0.18 -1.35
C ILE A 53 -5.35 0.55 0.06
N ASN A 54 -4.63 0.03 1.07
CA ASN A 54 -4.96 0.21 2.47
C ASN A 54 -4.12 1.33 3.10
N SER A 55 -4.77 2.46 3.32
CA SER A 55 -4.11 3.65 3.90
C SER A 55 -3.73 3.47 5.38
N ALA A 56 -4.44 2.61 6.12
CA ALA A 56 -4.17 2.37 7.54
C ALA A 56 -2.98 1.44 7.76
N SER A 57 -2.88 0.35 6.96
CA SER A 57 -1.77 -0.62 7.03
C SER A 57 -0.57 -0.23 6.16
N GLN A 58 -0.65 0.87 5.41
CA GLN A 58 0.43 1.38 4.56
C GLN A 58 0.92 0.34 3.55
N ASN A 59 -0.02 -0.31 2.86
CA ASN A 59 0.25 -1.32 1.83
C ASN A 59 -0.77 -1.24 0.69
N PHE A 60 -0.48 -1.97 -0.37
CA PHE A 60 -1.44 -2.26 -1.44
C PHE A 60 -1.34 -3.74 -1.83
N ASP A 61 -2.46 -4.31 -2.25
CA ASP A 61 -2.57 -5.68 -2.70
C ASP A 61 -2.68 -5.70 -4.22
N ALA A 62 -1.85 -6.52 -4.85
CA ALA A 62 -1.81 -6.59 -6.31
C ALA A 62 -1.54 -8.02 -6.81
N ASN A 63 -2.03 -8.27 -8.03
CA ASN A 63 -1.75 -9.45 -8.82
C ASN A 63 -0.77 -9.07 -9.94
N VAL A 64 0.40 -9.69 -9.94
CA VAL A 64 1.54 -9.25 -10.75
C VAL A 64 2.08 -10.43 -11.56
N TYR A 65 2.32 -10.20 -12.83
CA TYR A 65 3.13 -11.08 -13.66
C TYR A 65 4.56 -10.56 -13.69
N ILE A 66 5.54 -11.43 -13.41
CA ILE A 66 6.95 -11.08 -13.42
C ILE A 66 7.68 -12.07 -14.30
N GLN A 67 8.54 -11.56 -15.17
CA GLN A 67 9.36 -12.35 -16.05
C GLN A 67 10.81 -11.93 -15.92
N TYR A 68 11.70 -12.92 -15.82
CA TYR A 68 13.14 -12.73 -15.83
C TYR A 68 13.73 -13.47 -17.02
N ARG A 69 14.64 -12.82 -17.75
CA ARG A 69 15.32 -13.36 -18.90
C ARG A 69 16.81 -13.09 -18.80
N TRP A 70 17.63 -14.15 -18.86
CA TRP A 70 19.08 -14.03 -18.87
C TRP A 70 19.69 -15.03 -19.85
N ARG A 71 21.01 -14.99 -20.04
CA ARG A 71 21.70 -15.90 -20.90
C ARG A 71 22.75 -16.69 -20.15
N ASP A 72 22.68 -18.03 -20.27
CA ASP A 72 23.69 -18.97 -19.79
C ASP A 72 24.12 -19.88 -20.95
N GLN A 73 25.29 -19.62 -21.52
CA GLN A 73 25.79 -20.36 -22.66
C GLN A 73 26.08 -21.83 -22.36
N ARG A 74 26.26 -22.22 -21.09
CA ARG A 74 26.47 -23.62 -20.66
C ARG A 74 25.21 -24.46 -20.87
N LEU A 75 24.04 -23.82 -20.89
CA LEU A 75 22.76 -24.43 -21.12
C LEU A 75 22.34 -24.48 -22.60
N ALA A 76 23.18 -23.94 -23.51
CA ALA A 76 22.92 -24.00 -24.95
C ALA A 76 22.91 -25.47 -25.44
N HIS A 77 21.94 -25.78 -26.30
CA HIS A 77 21.75 -27.17 -26.78
C HIS A 77 21.41 -27.20 -28.27
N LYS A 78 21.63 -28.38 -28.91
CA LYS A 78 21.42 -28.56 -30.35
C LYS A 78 19.96 -28.83 -30.77
N GLY A 79 19.04 -28.86 -29.79
CA GLY A 79 17.61 -29.06 -30.06
C GLY A 79 16.99 -27.86 -30.78
N SER A 80 15.96 -28.05 -31.58
CA SER A 80 15.23 -27.00 -32.28
C SER A 80 14.15 -26.31 -31.43
N LYS A 81 13.81 -26.89 -30.27
CA LYS A 81 12.76 -26.40 -29.36
C LYS A 81 13.35 -26.08 -27.99
N SER A 82 12.78 -25.13 -27.28
CA SER A 82 13.13 -24.88 -25.89
C SER A 82 12.87 -26.10 -25.01
N ILE A 83 13.75 -26.33 -24.04
CA ILE A 83 13.60 -27.35 -23.00
C ILE A 83 13.12 -26.71 -21.71
N VAL A 84 12.46 -27.50 -20.86
CA VAL A 84 11.97 -27.08 -19.55
C VAL A 84 12.79 -27.77 -18.46
N ARG A 85 13.22 -27.02 -17.45
CA ARG A 85 13.92 -27.57 -16.28
C ARG A 85 13.39 -26.90 -14.99
N PRO A 86 13.49 -27.58 -13.83
CA PRO A 86 13.34 -26.95 -12.52
C PRO A 86 14.35 -25.80 -12.33
N LEU A 87 13.94 -24.74 -11.61
CA LEU A 87 14.78 -23.56 -11.38
C LEU A 87 16.00 -23.89 -10.51
N ASP A 88 15.87 -24.79 -9.56
CA ASP A 88 16.90 -25.24 -8.62
C ASP A 88 18.00 -26.13 -9.25
N GLU A 89 17.77 -26.64 -10.47
CA GLU A 89 18.79 -27.40 -11.21
C GLU A 89 19.78 -26.51 -11.98
N ILE A 90 19.52 -25.19 -12.05
CA ILE A 90 20.38 -24.26 -12.79
C ILE A 90 20.74 -23.08 -11.92
N TRP A 91 21.81 -22.35 -12.32
CA TRP A 91 22.07 -21.06 -11.72
C TRP A 91 20.88 -20.10 -11.94
N ASN A 92 20.48 -19.40 -10.89
CA ASN A 92 19.48 -18.35 -10.97
C ASN A 92 19.93 -17.09 -10.21
N PRO A 93 19.45 -15.90 -10.57
CA PRO A 93 19.91 -14.62 -10.02
C PRO A 93 19.34 -14.28 -8.63
N GLU A 94 18.63 -15.17 -7.95
CA GLU A 94 18.06 -15.01 -6.58
C GLU A 94 17.33 -13.66 -6.39
N ILE A 95 16.47 -13.31 -7.35
CA ILE A 95 15.75 -12.04 -7.32
C ILE A 95 14.55 -12.15 -6.38
N GLN A 96 14.49 -11.23 -5.42
CA GLN A 96 13.41 -11.15 -4.43
C GLN A 96 12.64 -9.85 -4.55
N VAL A 97 11.37 -9.88 -4.15
CA VAL A 97 10.53 -8.69 -3.98
C VAL A 97 10.81 -8.13 -2.58
N VAL A 98 11.54 -7.02 -2.48
CA VAL A 98 12.09 -6.54 -1.22
C VAL A 98 11.09 -5.75 -0.36
N ASN A 99 10.00 -5.28 -0.94
CA ASN A 99 8.94 -4.59 -0.19
C ASN A 99 7.67 -5.43 -0.01
N GLN A 100 7.76 -6.75 -0.15
CA GLN A 100 6.64 -7.65 0.14
C GLN A 100 6.35 -7.75 1.63
N GLN A 101 5.09 -7.81 2.01
CA GLN A 101 4.63 -8.23 3.34
C GLN A 101 4.16 -9.70 3.30
N LYS A 102 3.39 -10.04 2.27
CA LYS A 102 2.92 -11.40 1.98
C LYS A 102 2.95 -11.58 0.48
N LEU A 103 3.44 -12.71 0.01
CA LEU A 103 3.51 -13.02 -1.42
C LEU A 103 3.24 -14.49 -1.65
N TRP A 104 2.34 -14.81 -2.57
CA TRP A 104 2.04 -16.16 -3.05
C TRP A 104 2.39 -16.24 -4.52
N LEU A 105 3.31 -17.17 -4.85
CA LEU A 105 3.65 -17.50 -6.21
C LEU A 105 2.70 -18.57 -6.71
N THR A 106 2.18 -18.42 -7.94
CA THR A 106 1.17 -19.32 -8.48
C THR A 106 1.65 -20.20 -9.63
N PHE A 107 2.73 -19.81 -10.30
CA PHE A 107 3.33 -20.66 -11.32
C PHE A 107 4.38 -21.60 -10.70
N PRO A 108 4.61 -22.78 -11.30
CA PRO A 108 5.67 -23.68 -10.85
C PRO A 108 7.05 -23.05 -11.09
N ASP A 109 8.02 -23.40 -10.23
CA ASP A 109 9.40 -22.92 -10.33
C ASP A 109 10.17 -23.68 -11.42
N ILE A 110 9.81 -23.40 -12.67
CA ILE A 110 10.40 -23.98 -13.87
C ILE A 110 10.88 -22.86 -14.81
N VAL A 111 11.95 -23.16 -15.54
CA VAL A 111 12.51 -22.29 -16.56
C VAL A 111 12.37 -22.91 -17.95
N LYS A 112 12.26 -22.07 -18.96
CA LYS A 112 12.38 -22.44 -20.37
C LYS A 112 13.74 -22.01 -20.88
N ILE A 113 14.48 -22.96 -21.46
CA ILE A 113 15.82 -22.73 -21.99
C ILE A 113 15.76 -22.85 -23.49
N ALA A 114 16.08 -21.80 -24.20
CA ALA A 114 16.14 -21.76 -25.65
C ALA A 114 17.43 -22.43 -26.16
N PRO A 115 17.49 -22.87 -27.44
CA PRO A 115 18.67 -23.53 -28.01
C PRO A 115 19.97 -22.71 -27.89
N ASP A 116 19.88 -21.39 -27.89
CA ASP A 116 21.02 -20.47 -27.76
C ASP A 116 21.45 -20.18 -26.30
N GLY A 117 20.84 -20.86 -25.32
CA GLY A 117 21.11 -20.69 -23.90
C GLY A 117 20.39 -19.50 -23.26
N GLU A 118 19.41 -18.87 -23.94
CA GLU A 118 18.54 -17.88 -23.29
C GLU A 118 17.58 -18.60 -22.32
N VAL A 119 17.62 -18.19 -21.06
CA VAL A 119 16.79 -18.73 -19.98
C VAL A 119 15.65 -17.77 -19.70
N LEU A 120 14.44 -18.30 -19.58
CA LEU A 120 13.22 -17.56 -19.33
C LEU A 120 12.53 -18.13 -18.10
N TYR A 121 12.44 -17.36 -17.04
CA TYR A 121 11.69 -17.67 -15.82
C TYR A 121 10.49 -16.75 -15.70
N ARG A 122 9.34 -17.30 -15.36
CA ARG A 122 8.07 -16.57 -15.25
C ARG A 122 7.38 -16.92 -13.96
N GLN A 123 6.88 -15.89 -13.29
CA GLN A 123 6.03 -16.04 -12.12
C GLN A 123 4.79 -15.16 -12.21
N ARG A 124 3.71 -15.66 -11.65
CA ARG A 124 2.56 -14.84 -11.29
C ARG A 124 2.49 -14.81 -9.78
N ALA A 125 2.56 -13.60 -9.24
CA ALA A 125 2.54 -13.36 -7.81
C ALA A 125 1.27 -12.60 -7.43
N TRP A 126 0.64 -13.02 -6.34
CA TRP A 126 -0.40 -12.24 -5.68
C TRP A 126 0.05 -11.93 -4.26
N GLY A 127 -0.13 -10.68 -3.79
CA GLY A 127 0.27 -10.34 -2.46
C GLY A 127 0.19 -8.87 -2.10
N SER A 128 0.60 -8.60 -0.85
CA SER A 128 0.66 -7.27 -0.25
C SER A 128 2.06 -6.69 -0.32
N PHE A 129 2.14 -5.42 -0.75
CA PHE A 129 3.39 -4.67 -0.89
C PHE A 129 3.38 -3.45 0.03
N SER A 130 4.41 -3.31 0.87
CA SER A 130 4.58 -2.15 1.75
C SER A 130 4.78 -0.87 0.95
N GLN A 131 4.00 0.16 1.29
CA GLN A 131 4.07 1.46 0.66
C GLN A 131 3.74 2.56 1.68
N PRO A 132 4.74 3.31 2.19
CA PRO A 132 4.47 4.49 3.00
C PRO A 132 3.70 5.54 2.21
N LEU A 133 2.50 5.90 2.69
CA LEU A 133 1.62 6.88 2.06
C LEU A 133 1.76 8.26 2.70
N LYS A 134 1.74 9.32 1.90
CA LYS A 134 1.75 10.71 2.34
C LYS A 134 0.33 11.25 2.33
N LEU A 135 -0.37 11.19 3.48
CA LEU A 135 -1.79 11.46 3.59
C LEU A 135 -2.13 12.88 4.08
N HIS A 136 -1.18 13.84 4.04
CA HIS A 136 -1.45 15.23 4.43
C HIS A 136 -2.60 15.83 3.62
N ASP A 137 -2.63 15.55 2.32
CA ASP A 137 -3.65 16.06 1.39
C ASP A 137 -4.89 15.17 1.27
N PHE A 138 -5.03 14.13 2.13
CA PHE A 138 -6.19 13.24 2.09
C PHE A 138 -7.50 14.03 2.20
N PRO A 139 -8.52 13.73 1.37
CA PRO A 139 -8.63 12.68 0.35
C PRO A 139 -8.21 13.12 -1.07
N PHE A 140 -7.56 14.26 -1.25
CA PHE A 140 -7.13 14.81 -2.55
C PHE A 140 -5.73 14.35 -2.95
N ASP A 141 -5.23 13.30 -2.30
CA ASP A 141 -3.86 12.84 -2.40
C ASP A 141 -3.57 12.09 -3.72
N ARG A 142 -2.29 12.21 -4.13
CA ARG A 142 -1.68 11.39 -5.17
C ARG A 142 -0.55 10.61 -4.56
N GLN A 143 -0.46 9.34 -4.90
CA GLN A 143 0.54 8.43 -4.33
C GLN A 143 1.32 7.73 -5.44
N VAL A 144 2.56 7.36 -5.12
CA VAL A 144 3.38 6.53 -6.00
C VAL A 144 3.55 5.17 -5.32
N PHE A 145 3.01 4.15 -5.93
CA PHE A 145 3.12 2.76 -5.51
C PHE A 145 4.26 2.10 -6.25
N SER A 146 5.02 1.24 -5.59
CA SER A 146 6.14 0.56 -6.26
C SER A 146 6.27 -0.89 -5.83
N ILE A 147 6.63 -1.74 -6.80
CA ILE A 147 7.10 -3.10 -6.59
C ILE A 147 8.61 -3.07 -6.80
N GLN A 148 9.37 -3.46 -5.79
CA GLN A 148 10.82 -3.36 -5.80
C GLN A 148 11.44 -4.75 -5.80
N LEU A 149 12.27 -5.02 -6.79
CA LEU A 149 13.03 -6.25 -6.94
C LEU A 149 14.50 -5.99 -6.63
N ALA A 150 15.18 -6.99 -6.08
CA ALA A 150 16.64 -6.95 -5.91
C ALA A 150 17.25 -8.34 -6.02
N ALA A 151 18.45 -8.42 -6.60
CA ALA A 151 19.30 -9.60 -6.59
C ALA A 151 20.06 -9.62 -5.27
N VAL A 152 19.44 -10.18 -4.21
CA VAL A 152 19.88 -9.98 -2.80
C VAL A 152 21.22 -10.62 -2.48
N ASP A 153 21.58 -11.74 -3.14
CA ASP A 153 22.79 -12.50 -2.89
C ASP A 153 23.97 -12.10 -3.80
N TYR A 154 23.75 -11.11 -4.69
CA TYR A 154 24.76 -10.67 -5.65
C TYR A 154 25.00 -9.18 -5.57
N THR A 155 26.25 -8.79 -5.80
CA THR A 155 26.63 -7.38 -5.97
C THR A 155 26.26 -6.86 -7.36
N GLN A 156 26.28 -5.53 -7.54
CA GLN A 156 26.05 -4.91 -8.87
C GLN A 156 27.09 -5.33 -9.94
N GLY A 157 28.30 -5.74 -9.50
CA GLY A 157 29.33 -6.26 -10.41
C GLY A 157 29.08 -7.72 -10.84
N GLU A 158 28.15 -8.40 -10.23
CA GLU A 158 27.85 -9.82 -10.48
C GLU A 158 26.54 -10.04 -11.22
N VAL A 159 25.49 -9.31 -10.86
CA VAL A 159 24.18 -9.34 -11.52
C VAL A 159 23.74 -7.91 -11.81
N GLU A 160 23.22 -7.67 -13.01
CA GLU A 160 22.69 -6.39 -13.43
C GLU A 160 21.24 -6.56 -13.91
N LEU A 161 20.28 -5.94 -13.18
CA LEU A 161 18.88 -5.95 -13.56
C LEU A 161 18.60 -4.83 -14.55
N LEU A 162 18.02 -5.16 -15.69
CA LEU A 162 17.75 -4.24 -16.81
C LEU A 162 16.27 -4.36 -17.24
N LEU A 163 15.74 -3.29 -17.81
CA LEU A 163 14.43 -3.33 -18.44
C LEU A 163 14.47 -4.24 -19.67
N ASP A 164 13.52 -5.17 -19.77
CA ASP A 164 13.35 -5.98 -20.97
C ASP A 164 12.74 -5.13 -22.10
N THR A 165 13.39 -5.14 -23.25
CA THR A 165 12.91 -4.45 -24.46
C THR A 165 12.20 -5.36 -25.44
N LYS A 166 12.23 -6.70 -25.21
CA LYS A 166 11.50 -7.67 -26.04
C LYS A 166 10.07 -7.87 -25.57
N GLU A 167 9.85 -7.72 -24.27
CA GLU A 167 8.53 -7.86 -23.62
C GLU A 167 8.21 -6.56 -22.90
N GLU A 168 7.00 -6.06 -23.04
CA GLU A 168 6.59 -4.78 -22.48
C GLU A 168 6.13 -4.93 -21.04
N SER A 169 6.72 -4.13 -20.14
CA SER A 169 6.19 -3.92 -18.79
C SER A 169 4.95 -3.03 -18.85
N GLY A 170 4.05 -3.16 -17.89
CA GLY A 170 2.82 -2.37 -17.90
C GLY A 170 1.90 -2.60 -16.73
N ILE A 171 0.72 -2.00 -16.84
CA ILE A 171 -0.39 -2.15 -15.90
C ILE A 171 -1.69 -2.28 -16.70
N ALA A 172 -2.61 -3.13 -16.25
CA ALA A 172 -3.90 -3.32 -16.89
C ALA A 172 -4.71 -2.00 -16.92
N GLN A 173 -5.50 -1.82 -17.97
CA GLN A 173 -6.31 -0.60 -18.14
C GLN A 173 -7.49 -0.56 -17.17
N GLU A 174 -8.04 -1.70 -16.81
CA GLU A 174 -9.12 -1.86 -15.84
C GLU A 174 -8.56 -2.56 -14.61
N LEU A 175 -8.76 -1.96 -13.44
CA LEU A 175 -8.31 -2.46 -12.14
C LEU A 175 -9.51 -2.60 -11.21
N SER A 176 -9.45 -3.57 -10.30
CA SER A 176 -10.52 -3.80 -9.30
C SER A 176 -10.61 -2.70 -8.25
N VAL A 177 -9.54 -1.94 -8.03
CA VAL A 177 -9.52 -0.81 -7.10
C VAL A 177 -10.35 0.36 -7.63
N ALA A 178 -11.59 0.51 -7.12
CA ALA A 178 -12.56 1.48 -7.65
C ALA A 178 -12.32 2.93 -7.18
N ASP A 179 -11.62 3.11 -6.08
CA ASP A 179 -11.37 4.42 -5.44
C ASP A 179 -10.06 5.08 -5.84
N TRP A 180 -9.34 4.50 -6.81
CA TRP A 180 -8.10 5.06 -7.35
C TRP A 180 -8.06 5.01 -8.87
N LYS A 181 -7.46 6.05 -9.46
CA LYS A 181 -7.21 6.14 -10.90
C LYS A 181 -5.71 6.22 -11.16
N VAL A 182 -5.19 5.23 -11.89
CA VAL A 182 -3.79 5.24 -12.34
C VAL A 182 -3.60 6.33 -13.38
N LEU A 183 -2.52 7.11 -13.22
CA LEU A 183 -2.17 8.23 -14.10
C LEU A 183 -1.04 7.87 -15.06
N ARG A 184 0.00 7.23 -14.53
CA ARG A 184 1.19 6.81 -15.28
C ARG A 184 1.95 5.72 -14.52
N TRP A 185 2.84 5.05 -15.22
CA TRP A 185 3.76 4.08 -14.63
C TRP A 185 5.17 4.24 -15.22
N THR A 186 6.15 3.70 -14.50
CA THR A 186 7.56 3.63 -14.91
C THR A 186 8.15 2.29 -14.50
N ALA A 187 9.10 1.79 -15.27
CA ALA A 187 9.85 0.57 -14.97
C ALA A 187 11.31 0.83 -15.26
N GLU A 188 12.17 0.76 -14.24
CA GLU A 188 13.56 1.17 -14.35
C GLU A 188 14.49 0.40 -13.39
N PRO A 189 15.77 0.20 -13.78
CA PRO A 189 16.79 -0.26 -12.87
C PRO A 189 16.96 0.71 -11.70
N ARG A 190 17.00 0.19 -10.47
CA ARG A 190 17.15 0.98 -9.25
C ARG A 190 17.99 0.23 -8.23
N ALA A 191 19.18 0.73 -7.92
CA ALA A 191 20.03 0.13 -6.92
C ALA A 191 19.32 0.00 -5.57
N TYR A 192 19.47 -1.17 -4.94
CA TYR A 192 18.89 -1.47 -3.63
C TYR A 192 19.99 -1.58 -2.56
N LYS A 193 19.75 -0.98 -1.40
CA LYS A 193 20.61 -1.11 -0.23
C LYS A 193 19.79 -1.66 0.93
N PRO A 194 20.05 -2.90 1.39
CA PRO A 194 19.34 -3.46 2.53
C PRO A 194 19.56 -2.66 3.82
N THR A 195 20.79 -2.20 4.04
CA THR A 195 21.17 -1.34 5.18
C THR A 195 22.13 -0.22 4.71
N PRO A 196 22.26 0.88 5.47
CA PRO A 196 23.16 1.98 5.12
C PRO A 196 24.63 1.56 4.98
N THR A 197 25.06 0.50 5.69
CA THR A 197 26.45 0.00 5.74
C THR A 197 26.76 -1.04 4.67
N MET A 198 25.75 -1.68 4.08
CA MET A 198 25.92 -2.69 3.04
C MET A 198 26.16 -2.06 1.67
N ASN A 199 26.86 -2.81 0.83
CA ASN A 199 27.00 -2.44 -0.58
C ASN A 199 25.64 -2.48 -1.28
N ALA A 200 25.46 -1.63 -2.28
CA ALA A 200 24.27 -1.66 -3.10
C ALA A 200 24.27 -2.93 -3.97
N THR A 201 23.12 -3.60 -4.04
CA THR A 201 22.83 -4.67 -5.00
C THR A 201 22.10 -4.13 -6.20
N SER A 202 22.10 -4.90 -7.30
CA SER A 202 21.29 -4.56 -8.46
C SER A 202 19.82 -4.75 -8.12
N GLY A 203 19.03 -3.72 -8.37
CA GLY A 203 17.59 -3.74 -8.17
C GLY A 203 16.84 -3.20 -9.37
N PHE A 204 15.53 -3.38 -9.35
CA PHE A 204 14.60 -2.92 -10.37
C PHE A 204 13.31 -2.47 -9.70
N ALA A 205 12.74 -1.37 -10.13
CA ALA A 205 11.49 -0.86 -9.60
C ALA A 205 10.47 -0.67 -10.72
N PHE A 206 9.29 -1.26 -10.53
CA PHE A 206 8.09 -0.88 -11.27
C PHE A 206 7.28 0.05 -10.37
N SER A 207 7.00 1.26 -10.83
CA SER A 207 6.25 2.26 -10.05
C SER A 207 5.07 2.78 -10.84
N PHE A 208 3.93 2.99 -10.18
CA PHE A 208 2.78 3.65 -10.77
C PHE A 208 2.26 4.77 -9.89
N GLU A 209 1.91 5.87 -10.49
CA GLU A 209 1.28 7.01 -9.82
C GLU A 209 -0.23 6.86 -9.93
N ALA A 210 -0.94 6.95 -8.82
CA ALA A 210 -2.39 6.94 -8.79
C ALA A 210 -2.93 8.11 -7.97
N ARG A 211 -4.10 8.60 -8.36
CA ARG A 211 -4.88 9.64 -7.69
C ARG A 211 -6.12 9.01 -7.08
N ARG A 212 -6.45 9.42 -5.86
CA ARG A 212 -7.69 9.00 -5.20
C ARG A 212 -8.91 9.61 -5.87
N GLU A 213 -9.95 8.82 -6.06
CA GLU A 213 -11.27 9.28 -6.51
C GLU A 213 -12.09 9.77 -5.32
N ILE A 214 -12.38 11.05 -5.31
CA ILE A 214 -12.94 11.78 -4.15
C ILE A 214 -14.46 11.65 -4.01
N GLY A 215 -15.15 11.08 -4.99
CA GLY A 215 -16.62 11.04 -5.05
C GLY A 215 -17.25 10.47 -3.78
N TYR A 216 -16.71 9.39 -3.26
CA TYR A 216 -17.16 8.77 -2.01
C TYR A 216 -17.10 9.75 -0.83
N PHE A 217 -15.96 10.42 -0.66
CA PHE A 217 -15.73 11.36 0.45
C PHE A 217 -16.61 12.61 0.34
N ILE A 218 -16.84 13.10 -0.87
CA ILE A 218 -17.75 14.24 -1.09
C ILE A 218 -19.15 13.86 -0.63
N ILE A 219 -19.71 12.75 -1.10
CA ILE A 219 -21.10 12.38 -0.88
C ILE A 219 -21.33 11.88 0.56
N LYS A 220 -20.44 11.07 1.09
CA LYS A 220 -20.67 10.40 2.39
C LYS A 220 -20.02 11.12 3.57
N VAL A 221 -19.04 11.99 3.35
CA VAL A 221 -18.34 12.67 4.43
C VAL A 221 -18.59 14.19 4.37
N ILE A 222 -18.27 14.85 3.28
CA ILE A 222 -18.29 16.31 3.22
C ILE A 222 -19.73 16.84 3.25
N ILE A 223 -20.62 16.33 2.39
CA ILE A 223 -22.00 16.81 2.32
C ILE A 223 -22.77 16.64 3.63
N PRO A 224 -22.80 15.47 4.31
CA PRO A 224 -23.48 15.34 5.60
C PRO A 224 -22.93 16.29 6.65
N LEU A 225 -21.60 16.51 6.72
CA LEU A 225 -21.02 17.47 7.64
C LEU A 225 -21.45 18.91 7.35
N ILE A 226 -21.50 19.31 6.07
CA ILE A 226 -22.03 20.62 5.67
C ILE A 226 -23.48 20.80 6.14
N LEU A 227 -24.32 19.78 5.97
CA LEU A 227 -25.72 19.83 6.41
C LEU A 227 -25.85 19.96 7.93
N ILE A 228 -25.01 19.26 8.70
CA ILE A 228 -24.98 19.39 10.17
C ILE A 228 -24.55 20.80 10.59
N VAL A 229 -23.52 21.36 9.95
CA VAL A 229 -23.09 22.75 10.21
C VAL A 229 -24.18 23.75 9.80
N ALA A 230 -24.87 23.52 8.70
CA ALA A 230 -26.01 24.35 8.30
C ALA A 230 -27.16 24.30 9.30
N MET A 231 -27.45 23.13 9.90
CA MET A 231 -28.40 22.99 10.99
C MET A 231 -28.04 23.85 12.22
N SER A 232 -26.74 23.86 12.60
CA SER A 232 -26.29 24.71 13.71
C SER A 232 -26.44 26.21 13.41
N TRP A 233 -26.37 26.60 12.14
CA TRP A 233 -26.57 27.98 11.71
C TRP A 233 -28.05 28.44 11.78
N VAL A 234 -29.01 27.54 11.55
CA VAL A 234 -30.46 27.87 11.63
C VAL A 234 -30.85 28.43 12.99
N VAL A 235 -30.15 28.08 14.05
CA VAL A 235 -30.41 28.54 15.41
C VAL A 235 -30.40 30.06 15.55
N PHE A 236 -29.56 30.79 14.81
CA PHE A 236 -29.46 32.26 14.85
C PHE A 236 -30.66 32.99 14.23
N TRP A 237 -31.60 32.26 13.60
CA TRP A 237 -32.80 32.83 13.00
C TRP A 237 -34.02 32.67 13.92
N ILE A 238 -33.88 31.94 15.02
CA ILE A 238 -34.92 31.76 16.04
C ILE A 238 -34.83 32.93 17.01
N ASP A 239 -35.98 33.53 17.38
CA ASP A 239 -35.97 34.68 18.32
C ASP A 239 -35.36 34.26 19.68
N PRO A 240 -34.43 35.02 20.26
CA PRO A 240 -33.85 34.77 21.59
C PRO A 240 -34.86 34.62 22.75
N MET A 241 -36.08 35.13 22.57
CA MET A 241 -37.20 34.87 23.50
C MET A 241 -37.60 33.40 23.55
N GLU A 242 -37.40 32.67 22.47
CA GLU A 242 -37.64 31.21 22.37
C GLU A 242 -36.38 30.41 22.75
N SER A 243 -35.73 30.82 23.80
CA SER A 243 -34.46 30.22 24.24
C SER A 243 -34.49 28.71 24.41
N GLY A 244 -35.65 28.12 24.79
CA GLY A 244 -35.83 26.69 24.89
C GLY A 244 -35.69 25.98 23.54
N THR A 245 -36.26 26.56 22.50
CA THR A 245 -36.17 26.06 21.11
C THR A 245 -34.74 26.19 20.56
N GLN A 246 -34.09 27.34 20.71
CA GLN A 246 -32.69 27.54 20.33
C GLN A 246 -31.75 26.51 20.98
N ILE A 247 -31.83 26.33 22.30
CA ILE A 247 -30.99 25.38 23.05
C ILE A 247 -31.26 23.95 22.57
N SER A 248 -32.55 23.57 22.38
CA SER A 248 -32.91 22.23 21.93
C SER A 248 -32.31 21.91 20.54
N VAL A 249 -32.39 22.84 19.59
CA VAL A 249 -31.83 22.67 18.25
C VAL A 249 -30.29 22.60 18.32
N ALA A 250 -29.64 23.48 19.09
CA ALA A 250 -28.18 23.48 19.26
C ALA A 250 -27.67 22.16 19.85
N ILE A 251 -28.33 21.63 20.92
CA ILE A 251 -27.98 20.34 21.55
C ILE A 251 -28.20 19.19 20.56
N THR A 252 -29.33 19.18 19.85
CA THR A 252 -29.64 18.12 18.88
C THR A 252 -28.60 18.10 17.76
N THR A 253 -28.20 19.27 17.23
CA THR A 253 -27.16 19.38 16.21
C THR A 253 -25.82 18.87 16.71
N MET A 254 -25.47 19.20 17.96
CA MET A 254 -24.23 18.73 18.57
C MET A 254 -24.23 17.20 18.74
N LEU A 255 -25.34 16.62 19.22
CA LEU A 255 -25.48 15.15 19.34
C LEU A 255 -25.39 14.48 17.96
N THR A 256 -26.01 15.07 16.95
CA THR A 256 -25.92 14.59 15.56
C THR A 256 -24.48 14.61 15.07
N LEU A 257 -23.72 15.68 15.36
CA LEU A 257 -22.31 15.77 15.00
C LEU A 257 -21.46 14.71 15.69
N ILE A 258 -21.69 14.45 16.97
CA ILE A 258 -20.99 13.40 17.72
C ILE A 258 -21.28 12.03 17.10
N ALA A 259 -22.55 11.71 16.84
CA ALA A 259 -22.94 10.46 16.20
C ALA A 259 -22.32 10.32 14.80
N TYR A 260 -22.33 11.40 14.02
CA TYR A 260 -21.70 11.45 12.72
C TYR A 260 -20.19 11.17 12.79
N ARG A 261 -19.47 11.75 13.76
CA ARG A 261 -18.03 11.48 13.95
C ARG A 261 -17.73 10.00 14.19
N PHE A 262 -18.53 9.32 15.02
CA PHE A 262 -18.40 7.88 15.23
C PHE A 262 -18.65 7.09 13.94
N ALA A 263 -19.60 7.53 13.13
CA ALA A 263 -19.95 6.83 11.89
C ALA A 263 -18.81 6.88 10.85
N ILE A 264 -18.06 7.99 10.77
CA ILE A 264 -16.99 8.17 9.76
C ILE A 264 -15.60 7.76 10.26
N ASP A 265 -15.43 7.44 11.55
CA ASP A 265 -14.10 7.13 12.11
C ASP A 265 -13.40 5.94 11.43
N MET A 266 -14.19 4.99 10.92
CA MET A 266 -13.67 3.83 10.21
C MET A 266 -13.22 4.13 8.77
N ASP A 267 -13.73 5.19 8.17
CA ASP A 267 -13.41 5.59 6.78
C ASP A 267 -12.19 6.51 6.70
N LEU A 268 -11.69 6.99 7.84
CA LEU A 268 -10.55 7.89 7.92
C LEU A 268 -9.24 7.15 8.20
N PRO A 269 -8.12 7.55 7.57
CA PRO A 269 -6.83 6.92 7.82
C PRO A 269 -6.32 7.26 9.24
N LYS A 270 -5.86 6.23 9.97
CA LYS A 270 -5.31 6.38 11.33
C LYS A 270 -3.81 6.70 11.25
N VAL A 271 -3.48 7.98 11.12
CA VAL A 271 -2.10 8.48 11.04
C VAL A 271 -1.80 9.41 12.22
N SER A 272 -0.50 9.62 12.53
CA SER A 272 -0.05 10.43 13.68
C SER A 272 -0.11 11.94 13.45
N TYR A 273 -0.49 12.38 12.28
CA TYR A 273 -0.61 13.78 11.89
C TYR A 273 -2.00 14.09 11.35
N LEU A 274 -2.41 15.35 11.35
CA LEU A 274 -3.70 15.77 10.83
C LEU A 274 -3.67 15.85 9.30
N THR A 275 -4.68 15.25 8.67
CA THR A 275 -4.94 15.37 7.24
C THR A 275 -5.80 16.61 6.96
N ARG A 276 -5.93 17.00 5.69
CA ARG A 276 -6.86 18.07 5.27
C ARG A 276 -8.30 17.78 5.69
N MET A 277 -8.73 16.52 5.60
CA MET A 277 -10.06 16.10 6.05
C MET A 277 -10.21 16.25 7.57
N ASP A 278 -9.19 15.89 8.34
CA ASP A 278 -9.22 16.06 9.80
C ASP A 278 -9.34 17.55 10.20
N TYR A 279 -8.62 18.44 9.51
CA TYR A 279 -8.77 19.88 9.73
C TYR A 279 -10.19 20.36 9.42
N PHE A 280 -10.78 19.90 8.31
CA PHE A 280 -12.15 20.26 7.95
C PHE A 280 -13.14 19.80 9.02
N ILE A 281 -13.07 18.55 9.46
CA ILE A 281 -13.94 18.00 10.50
C ILE A 281 -13.73 18.71 11.84
N LEU A 282 -12.48 18.95 12.24
CA LEU A 282 -12.14 19.60 13.51
C LEU A 282 -12.67 21.04 13.56
N LEU A 283 -12.38 21.85 12.54
CA LEU A 283 -12.82 23.23 12.48
C LEU A 283 -14.34 23.35 12.37
N SER A 284 -14.98 22.46 11.61
CA SER A 284 -16.45 22.37 11.58
C SER A 284 -17.04 22.02 12.96
N THR A 285 -16.40 21.11 13.67
CA THR A 285 -16.79 20.76 15.05
C THR A 285 -16.69 21.98 15.98
N ILE A 286 -15.59 22.73 15.91
CA ILE A 286 -15.39 23.95 16.71
C ILE A 286 -16.48 24.97 16.40
N LEU A 287 -16.87 25.15 15.14
CA LEU A 287 -17.96 26.05 14.76
C LEU A 287 -19.30 25.65 15.36
N VAL A 288 -19.66 24.36 15.32
CA VAL A 288 -20.89 23.86 15.94
C VAL A 288 -20.87 24.07 17.47
N TYR A 289 -19.72 23.87 18.12
CA TYR A 289 -19.57 24.22 19.54
C TYR A 289 -19.71 25.71 19.81
N ALA A 290 -19.14 26.56 18.95
CA ALA A 290 -19.26 28.00 19.08
C ALA A 290 -20.70 28.49 18.93
N SER A 291 -21.52 27.87 18.06
CA SER A 291 -22.95 28.18 17.95
C SER A 291 -23.72 27.81 19.23
N LEU A 292 -23.40 26.71 19.88
CA LEU A 292 -24.01 26.36 21.16
C LEU A 292 -23.66 27.37 22.27
N ILE A 293 -22.40 27.79 22.35
CA ILE A 293 -21.97 28.81 23.34
C ILE A 293 -22.70 30.13 23.09
N GLU A 294 -22.80 30.53 21.82
CA GLU A 294 -23.50 31.74 21.42
C GLU A 294 -24.97 31.71 21.85
N VAL A 295 -25.68 30.61 21.61
CA VAL A 295 -27.07 30.43 22.05
C VAL A 295 -27.23 30.57 23.56
N ILE A 296 -26.29 30.07 24.36
CA ILE A 296 -26.30 30.22 25.82
C ILE A 296 -26.14 31.71 26.21
N VAL A 297 -25.24 32.42 25.52
CA VAL A 297 -25.00 33.84 25.75
C VAL A 297 -26.24 34.67 25.39
N THR A 298 -26.82 34.48 24.21
CA THR A 298 -28.01 35.23 23.77
C THR A 298 -29.23 34.92 24.63
N SER A 299 -29.42 33.68 25.02
CA SER A 299 -30.48 33.26 26.00
C SER A 299 -30.32 33.96 27.35
N THR A 300 -29.06 34.10 27.83
CA THR A 300 -28.79 34.77 29.11
C THR A 300 -29.02 36.28 29.00
N LEU A 301 -28.62 36.88 27.91
CA LEU A 301 -28.87 38.32 27.64
C LEU A 301 -30.36 38.65 27.53
N ALA A 302 -31.13 37.75 26.86
CA ALA A 302 -32.58 37.91 26.72
C ALA A 302 -33.29 37.87 28.04
N LYS A 303 -32.92 36.94 28.95
CA LYS A 303 -33.48 36.84 30.32
C LYS A 303 -33.06 38.02 31.20
N GLY A 304 -31.94 38.64 30.96
CA GLY A 304 -31.43 39.79 31.72
C GLY A 304 -31.92 41.16 31.21
N GLU A 305 -33.08 41.21 30.52
CA GLU A 305 -33.70 42.45 29.99
C GLU A 305 -32.85 43.15 28.87
N LYS A 306 -31.82 42.49 28.33
CA LYS A 306 -30.94 43.01 27.25
C LYS A 306 -31.30 42.38 25.87
N LEU A 307 -32.60 42.26 25.59
CA LEU A 307 -33.11 41.61 24.37
C LEU A 307 -32.59 42.28 23.08
N SER A 308 -32.42 43.58 23.06
CA SER A 308 -31.87 44.29 21.89
C SER A 308 -30.43 43.87 21.58
N GLN A 309 -29.62 43.58 22.59
CA GLN A 309 -28.25 43.10 22.43
C GLN A 309 -28.23 41.65 21.96
N ALA A 310 -29.09 40.80 22.52
CA ALA A 310 -29.24 39.43 22.08
C ALA A 310 -29.60 39.33 20.58
N ARG A 311 -30.64 40.04 20.15
CA ARG A 311 -31.06 40.10 18.73
C ARG A 311 -29.98 40.70 17.80
N ALA A 312 -29.17 41.66 18.30
CA ALA A 312 -28.04 42.21 17.55
C ALA A 312 -26.95 41.16 17.35
N LEU A 313 -26.63 40.36 18.39
CA LEU A 313 -25.63 39.30 18.33
C LEU A 313 -26.06 38.20 17.31
N ASP A 314 -27.28 37.68 17.44
CA ASP A 314 -27.82 36.68 16.47
C ASP A 314 -27.74 37.17 15.04
N ARG A 315 -28.11 38.45 14.80
CA ARG A 315 -28.03 39.07 13.47
C ARG A 315 -26.61 39.13 12.90
N TRP A 316 -25.61 39.41 13.75
CA TRP A 316 -24.21 39.37 13.35
C TRP A 316 -23.77 37.91 13.05
N MET A 317 -24.18 36.95 13.87
CA MET A 317 -23.81 35.56 13.72
C MET A 317 -24.46 34.92 12.49
N CYS A 318 -25.66 35.35 12.06
CA CYS A 318 -26.28 34.95 10.81
C CYS A 318 -25.36 35.13 9.58
N TRP A 319 -24.45 36.13 9.59
CA TRP A 319 -23.50 36.37 8.50
C TRP A 319 -22.10 35.89 8.81
N LEU A 320 -21.62 36.12 10.01
CA LEU A 320 -20.26 35.76 10.43
C LEU A 320 -20.05 34.24 10.36
N PHE A 321 -21.03 33.46 10.80
CA PHE A 321 -20.92 32.00 10.88
C PHE A 321 -20.75 31.37 9.49
N PRO A 322 -21.60 31.58 8.49
CA PRO A 322 -21.44 31.00 7.16
C PRO A 322 -20.19 31.52 6.44
N ILE A 323 -19.78 32.79 6.66
CA ILE A 323 -18.55 33.30 6.08
C ILE A 323 -17.34 32.57 6.67
N THR A 324 -17.31 32.37 8.00
CA THR A 324 -16.25 31.63 8.66
C THR A 324 -16.19 30.20 8.19
N PHE A 325 -17.36 29.55 8.06
CA PHE A 325 -17.43 28.17 7.54
C PHE A 325 -16.95 28.09 6.08
N ALA A 326 -17.32 29.03 5.24
CA ALA A 326 -16.85 29.08 3.84
C ALA A 326 -15.33 29.24 3.77
N VAL A 327 -14.73 30.07 4.63
CA VAL A 327 -13.28 30.22 4.73
C VAL A 327 -12.61 28.90 5.17
N VAL A 328 -13.20 28.22 6.16
CA VAL A 328 -12.73 26.90 6.62
C VAL A 328 -12.79 25.90 5.46
N ALA A 329 -13.92 25.80 4.78
CA ALA A 329 -14.10 24.87 3.67
C ALA A 329 -13.11 25.13 2.54
N VAL A 330 -12.92 26.39 2.13
CA VAL A 330 -11.94 26.75 1.08
C VAL A 330 -10.52 26.42 1.49
N LYS A 331 -10.12 26.77 2.72
CA LYS A 331 -8.75 26.50 3.22
C LYS A 331 -8.44 25.02 3.34
N THR A 332 -9.41 24.19 3.69
CA THR A 332 -9.16 22.77 3.97
C THR A 332 -9.44 21.88 2.77
N LEU A 333 -10.39 22.22 1.91
CA LEU A 333 -10.79 21.37 0.79
C LEU A 333 -10.22 21.83 -0.57
N VAL A 334 -9.83 23.11 -0.72
CA VAL A 334 -9.37 23.65 -2.01
C VAL A 334 -7.89 24.00 -1.99
N LEU A 335 -7.41 24.70 -0.96
CA LEU A 335 -6.00 25.13 -0.82
C LEU A 335 -5.15 24.10 -0.08
#